data_fef2314b4f5ab7ada22973de0cde8530
#
_entry.id   fef2314b4f5ab7ada22973de0cde8530
#
_cell.length_a   1.000
_cell.length_b   1.000
_cell.length_c   1.000
_cell.angle_alpha   90.00
_cell.angle_beta   90.00
_cell.angle_gamma   90.00
#
_symmetry.space_group_name_H-M   'P 1'
#
loop_
_entity.id
_entity.type
_entity.pdbx_description
1 polymer ?
#
loop_
_entity_poly.entity_id
_entity_poly.type
_entity_poly.pdbx_seq_one_letter_code
_entity_poly.pdbx_strand_id
1 'polypeptide(L)'
;MKNLKLIALAFVVALSTVAVTAQTKKVDVSKSSINWLGKKVTGEHSGTVALKSGALVFKKNALTGGTFTVDMTTLTATDLTGEYLGKLNGHLKADDFFGTEKFPTSTLVFKKIGTKSANVYTVTADLTIKGITKPVIFDITVNGDTASTTLNVDRTKYDIKYNSKSFFESIGDKAIYDEFELKVNLKF
;
A
#
# COMPACT_ATOMS: atom_id res chain seq x y z
N MET A 1 -7.85 75.62 33.82
CA MET A 1 -7.12 74.94 32.72
C MET A 1 -6.82 73.50 33.17
N LYS A 2 -7.60 72.57 32.72
CA LYS A 2 -7.46 71.15 33.11
C LYS A 2 -6.81 70.35 31.96
N ASN A 3 -5.62 69.83 32.20
CA ASN A 3 -4.89 69.02 31.24
C ASN A 3 -5.47 67.59 31.22
N LEU A 4 -6.14 67.23 30.15
CA LEU A 4 -6.62 65.90 29.88
C LEU A 4 -5.47 65.08 29.26
N LYS A 5 -4.86 64.11 30.01
CA LYS A 5 -3.88 63.17 29.49
C LYS A 5 -4.61 62.01 28.85
N LEU A 6 -4.57 61.95 27.52
CA LEU A 6 -5.02 60.78 26.77
C LEU A 6 -4.01 59.62 26.99
N ILE A 7 -4.44 58.54 27.65
CA ILE A 7 -3.68 57.30 27.71
C ILE A 7 -4.17 56.43 26.56
N ALA A 8 -3.34 56.30 25.52
CA ALA A 8 -3.59 55.39 24.42
C ALA A 8 -3.16 53.98 24.86
N LEU A 9 -4.13 53.11 25.11
CA LEU A 9 -3.89 51.69 25.42
C LEU A 9 -3.69 50.93 24.13
N ALA A 10 -2.42 50.65 23.77
CA ALA A 10 -2.07 49.85 22.61
C ALA A 10 -2.34 48.35 22.94
N PHE A 11 -3.40 47.76 22.37
CA PHE A 11 -3.65 46.32 22.41
C PHE A 11 -2.70 45.61 21.43
N VAL A 12 -1.62 45.01 21.93
CA VAL A 12 -0.77 44.11 21.16
C VAL A 12 -1.45 42.76 21.11
N VAL A 13 -2.14 42.46 20.00
CA VAL A 13 -2.65 41.13 19.73
C VAL A 13 -1.49 40.24 19.27
N ALA A 14 -0.93 39.44 20.17
CA ALA A 14 0.04 38.43 19.82
C ALA A 14 -0.67 37.31 19.05
N LEU A 15 -0.58 37.28 17.71
CA LEU A 15 -0.97 36.15 16.89
C LEU A 15 0.04 35.01 17.13
N SER A 16 -0.29 34.12 18.05
CA SER A 16 0.45 32.85 18.19
C SER A 16 0.13 31.94 16.99
N THR A 17 1.05 31.84 16.04
CA THR A 17 0.98 30.85 14.96
C THR A 17 1.25 29.48 15.56
N VAL A 18 0.20 28.65 15.74
CA VAL A 18 0.38 27.25 16.13
C VAL A 18 0.96 26.51 14.92
N ALA A 19 2.24 26.18 14.98
CA ALA A 19 2.89 25.34 13.98
C ALA A 19 2.30 23.93 14.06
N VAL A 20 1.49 23.54 13.07
CA VAL A 20 0.95 22.20 12.95
C VAL A 20 2.01 21.29 12.35
N THR A 21 2.67 20.50 13.20
CA THR A 21 3.64 19.49 12.79
C THR A 21 2.96 18.24 12.24
N ALA A 22 3.56 17.64 11.21
CA ALA A 22 3.15 16.33 10.72
C ALA A 22 3.57 15.25 11.74
N GLN A 23 2.67 14.32 12.04
CA GLN A 23 2.93 13.18 12.90
C GLN A 23 3.12 11.93 12.05
N THR A 24 4.27 11.28 12.18
CA THR A 24 4.54 9.98 11.56
C THR A 24 4.21 8.86 12.54
N LYS A 25 3.31 7.97 12.13
CA LYS A 25 2.96 6.76 12.88
C LYS A 25 3.56 5.55 12.19
N LYS A 26 4.45 4.84 12.89
CA LYS A 26 5.05 3.60 12.41
C LYS A 26 4.03 2.46 12.47
N VAL A 27 4.03 1.61 11.45
CA VAL A 27 3.17 0.42 11.41
C VAL A 27 3.78 -0.69 12.27
N ASP A 28 2.96 -1.30 13.10
CA ASP A 28 3.27 -2.55 13.80
C ASP A 28 3.16 -3.71 12.81
N VAL A 29 4.29 -4.13 12.25
CA VAL A 29 4.34 -5.18 11.23
C VAL A 29 3.84 -6.53 11.74
N SER A 30 3.97 -6.80 13.05
CA SER A 30 3.53 -8.06 13.66
C SER A 30 2.01 -8.17 13.80
N LYS A 31 1.31 -7.02 13.79
CA LYS A 31 -0.16 -6.92 13.86
C LYS A 31 -0.80 -6.48 12.55
N SER A 32 0.00 -6.44 11.49
CA SER A 32 -0.45 -6.06 10.15
C SER A 32 -0.43 -7.28 9.23
N SER A 33 -1.26 -7.27 8.19
CA SER A 33 -1.34 -8.37 7.23
C SER A 33 -1.49 -7.87 5.80
N ILE A 34 -0.86 -8.59 4.87
CA ILE A 34 -1.07 -8.46 3.44
C ILE A 34 -1.44 -9.84 2.92
N ASN A 35 -2.68 -9.98 2.48
CA ASN A 35 -3.19 -11.20 1.85
C ASN A 35 -3.32 -10.95 0.35
N TRP A 36 -2.95 -11.94 -0.46
CA TRP A 36 -3.10 -11.89 -1.91
C TRP A 36 -4.07 -12.96 -2.41
N LEU A 37 -4.75 -12.66 -3.51
CA LEU A 37 -5.60 -13.58 -4.25
C LEU A 37 -5.26 -13.48 -5.74
N GLY A 38 -4.80 -14.58 -6.32
CA GLY A 38 -4.52 -14.73 -7.74
C GLY A 38 -5.48 -15.73 -8.38
N LYS A 39 -6.04 -15.37 -9.54
CA LYS A 39 -7.03 -16.19 -10.23
C LYS A 39 -6.52 -16.70 -11.57
N LYS A 40 -6.96 -17.87 -11.94
CA LYS A 40 -6.77 -18.49 -13.26
C LYS A 40 -8.11 -19.04 -13.76
N VAL A 41 -8.19 -19.41 -15.01
CA VAL A 41 -9.45 -19.94 -15.61
C VAL A 41 -9.99 -21.14 -14.83
N THR A 42 -9.12 -21.99 -14.30
CA THR A 42 -9.47 -23.25 -13.62
C THR A 42 -9.49 -23.18 -12.10
N GLY A 43 -9.42 -21.97 -11.50
CA GLY A 43 -9.45 -21.82 -10.05
C GLY A 43 -8.66 -20.59 -9.58
N GLU A 44 -8.37 -20.57 -8.29
CA GLU A 44 -7.68 -19.46 -7.64
C GLU A 44 -6.70 -19.98 -6.60
N HIS A 45 -5.71 -19.17 -6.25
CA HIS A 45 -4.80 -19.40 -5.13
C HIS A 45 -4.74 -18.15 -4.28
N SER A 46 -4.56 -18.33 -2.99
CA SER A 46 -4.44 -17.26 -2.03
C SER A 46 -3.26 -17.49 -1.08
N GLY A 47 -2.79 -16.41 -0.48
CA GLY A 47 -1.70 -16.50 0.46
C GLY A 47 -1.35 -15.17 1.11
N THR A 48 -0.14 -15.11 1.64
CA THR A 48 0.35 -13.96 2.37
C THR A 48 1.72 -13.52 1.90
N VAL A 49 2.04 -12.27 2.19
CA VAL A 49 3.39 -11.72 2.12
C VAL A 49 3.59 -10.76 3.30
N ALA A 50 4.75 -10.76 3.94
CA ALA A 50 4.97 -9.96 5.13
C ALA A 50 5.33 -8.51 4.80
N LEU A 51 4.79 -7.59 5.58
CA LEU A 51 5.25 -6.21 5.61
C LEU A 51 6.61 -6.16 6.34
N LYS A 52 7.64 -5.60 5.70
CA LYS A 52 8.97 -5.39 6.29
C LYS A 52 9.02 -4.13 7.15
N SER A 53 8.39 -3.06 6.66
CA SER A 53 8.28 -1.79 7.38
C SER A 53 7.16 -0.94 6.75
N GLY A 54 6.63 0.00 7.53
CA GLY A 54 5.66 0.96 7.03
C GLY A 54 5.47 2.13 7.98
N ALA A 55 5.01 3.25 7.42
CA ALA A 55 4.61 4.42 8.18
C ALA A 55 3.50 5.17 7.46
N LEU A 56 2.59 5.75 8.23
CA LEU A 56 1.60 6.71 7.78
C LEU A 56 1.91 8.08 8.35
N VAL A 57 1.67 9.12 7.59
CA VAL A 57 1.90 10.51 8.01
C VAL A 57 0.57 11.23 8.12
N PHE A 58 0.35 11.88 9.25
CA PHE A 58 -0.87 12.63 9.55
C PHE A 58 -0.57 14.09 9.83
N LYS A 59 -1.46 14.98 9.40
CA LYS A 59 -1.45 16.41 9.77
C LYS A 59 -2.86 16.81 10.21
N LYS A 60 -3.03 17.30 11.43
CA LYS A 60 -4.37 17.58 12.01
C LYS A 60 -5.32 16.38 11.89
N ASN A 61 -4.85 15.18 12.19
CA ASN A 61 -5.58 13.90 12.07
C ASN A 61 -5.96 13.49 10.64
N ALA A 62 -5.66 14.26 9.61
CA ALA A 62 -5.85 13.87 8.22
C ALA A 62 -4.64 13.10 7.71
N LEU A 63 -4.87 12.03 6.95
CA LEU A 63 -3.81 11.27 6.28
C LEU A 63 -3.18 12.14 5.18
N THR A 64 -1.85 12.31 5.22
CA THR A 64 -1.11 13.16 4.29
C THR A 64 0.08 12.46 3.63
N GLY A 65 0.43 11.23 4.06
CA GLY A 65 1.52 10.47 3.46
C GLY A 65 1.52 9.02 3.93
N GLY A 66 2.29 8.19 3.23
CA GLY A 66 2.51 6.80 3.60
C GLY A 66 3.65 6.20 2.79
N THR A 67 4.43 5.34 3.43
CA THR A 67 5.51 4.59 2.77
C THR A 67 5.58 3.20 3.38
N PHE A 68 5.72 2.18 2.51
CA PHE A 68 5.70 0.77 2.92
C PHE A 68 6.74 0.00 2.13
N THR A 69 7.35 -0.98 2.80
CA THR A 69 8.26 -1.97 2.20
C THR A 69 7.77 -3.36 2.55
N VAL A 70 7.60 -4.20 1.55
CA VAL A 70 7.16 -5.59 1.64
C VAL A 70 8.37 -6.50 1.47
N ASP A 71 8.47 -7.56 2.27
CA ASP A 71 9.48 -8.60 2.13
C ASP A 71 8.98 -9.70 1.18
N MET A 72 9.38 -9.62 -0.08
CA MET A 72 8.96 -10.55 -1.12
C MET A 72 9.48 -11.98 -0.91
N THR A 73 10.51 -12.17 -0.10
CA THR A 73 11.05 -13.52 0.22
C THR A 73 10.07 -14.35 1.05
N THR A 74 9.17 -13.67 1.78
CA THR A 74 8.13 -14.29 2.62
C THR A 74 6.87 -14.69 1.85
N LEU A 75 6.79 -14.36 0.54
CA LEU A 75 5.64 -14.69 -0.31
C LEU A 75 5.35 -16.20 -0.25
N THR A 76 4.12 -16.55 0.15
CA THR A 76 3.71 -17.95 0.28
C THR A 76 2.22 -18.11 0.04
N ALA A 77 1.81 -19.23 -0.56
CA ALA A 77 0.42 -19.66 -0.61
C ALA A 77 -0.01 -20.23 0.75
N THR A 78 -1.30 -20.12 1.07
CA THR A 78 -1.89 -20.65 2.31
C THR A 78 -3.06 -21.61 2.07
N ASP A 79 -3.46 -21.76 0.83
CA ASP A 79 -4.53 -22.66 0.37
C ASP A 79 -4.04 -24.04 -0.09
N LEU A 80 -2.73 -24.29 -0.05
CA LEU A 80 -2.09 -25.54 -0.44
C LEU A 80 -1.20 -26.09 0.67
N THR A 81 -0.87 -27.39 0.59
CA THR A 81 0.06 -28.07 1.50
C THR A 81 1.02 -29.00 0.74
N GLY A 82 2.07 -29.46 1.42
CA GLY A 82 3.00 -30.44 0.90
C GLY A 82 3.68 -30.03 -0.41
N GLU A 83 3.79 -30.98 -1.34
CA GLU A 83 4.50 -30.79 -2.61
C GLU A 83 3.88 -29.68 -3.49
N TYR A 84 2.54 -29.58 -3.52
CA TYR A 84 1.85 -28.53 -4.31
C TYR A 84 2.15 -27.13 -3.80
N LEU A 85 2.22 -26.94 -2.48
CA LEU A 85 2.67 -25.67 -1.87
C LEU A 85 4.08 -25.35 -2.32
N GLY A 86 5.01 -26.32 -2.27
CA GLY A 86 6.39 -26.12 -2.70
C GLY A 86 6.50 -25.71 -4.17
N LYS A 87 5.75 -26.39 -5.06
CA LYS A 87 5.70 -26.08 -6.49
C LYS A 87 5.17 -24.67 -6.76
N LEU A 88 4.05 -24.29 -6.14
CA LEU A 88 3.46 -22.95 -6.34
C LEU A 88 4.39 -21.86 -5.78
N ASN A 89 4.90 -22.02 -4.57
CA ASN A 89 5.80 -21.05 -3.97
C ASN A 89 7.10 -20.89 -4.78
N GLY A 90 7.67 -21.99 -5.28
CA GLY A 90 8.84 -21.96 -6.16
C GLY A 90 8.56 -21.17 -7.43
N HIS A 91 7.41 -21.41 -8.07
CA HIS A 91 7.02 -20.69 -9.28
C HIS A 91 6.75 -19.20 -9.01
N LEU A 92 6.01 -18.85 -7.95
CA LEU A 92 5.76 -17.45 -7.61
C LEU A 92 7.05 -16.66 -7.36
N LYS A 93 8.09 -17.32 -6.82
CA LYS A 93 9.39 -16.71 -6.51
C LYS A 93 10.36 -16.70 -7.69
N ALA A 94 10.11 -17.47 -8.75
CA ALA A 94 10.98 -17.58 -9.91
C ALA A 94 11.05 -16.28 -10.74
N ASP A 95 12.06 -16.18 -11.60
CA ASP A 95 12.37 -14.99 -12.40
C ASP A 95 11.25 -14.59 -13.38
N ASP A 96 10.54 -15.57 -13.92
CA ASP A 96 9.39 -15.39 -14.83
C ASP A 96 8.11 -14.94 -14.11
N PHE A 97 8.17 -14.88 -12.75
CA PHE A 97 7.09 -14.34 -11.93
C PHE A 97 7.61 -13.16 -11.09
N PHE A 98 7.70 -13.24 -9.75
CA PHE A 98 8.15 -12.11 -8.93
C PHE A 98 9.67 -11.95 -8.83
N GLY A 99 10.47 -12.97 -9.17
CA GLY A 99 11.94 -12.93 -9.15
C GLY A 99 12.50 -12.53 -7.78
N THR A 100 12.00 -13.14 -6.70
CA THR A 100 12.23 -12.64 -5.32
C THR A 100 13.69 -12.72 -4.87
N GLU A 101 14.51 -13.52 -5.51
CA GLU A 101 15.96 -13.56 -5.25
C GLU A 101 16.65 -12.27 -5.72
N LYS A 102 16.27 -11.77 -6.90
CA LYS A 102 16.81 -10.52 -7.47
C LYS A 102 16.11 -9.29 -6.94
N PHE A 103 14.83 -9.42 -6.62
CA PHE A 103 13.96 -8.34 -6.15
C PHE A 103 13.33 -8.71 -4.80
N PRO A 104 14.11 -8.75 -3.71
CA PRO A 104 13.64 -9.23 -2.41
C PRO A 104 12.66 -8.30 -1.72
N THR A 105 12.43 -7.10 -2.28
CA THR A 105 11.48 -6.12 -1.71
C THR A 105 10.61 -5.50 -2.79
N SER A 106 9.37 -5.17 -2.39
CA SER A 106 8.45 -4.32 -3.13
C SER A 106 8.14 -3.09 -2.28
N THR A 107 7.85 -1.94 -2.91
CA THR A 107 7.60 -0.69 -2.17
C THR A 107 6.34 0.01 -2.65
N LEU A 108 5.67 0.70 -1.73
CA LEU A 108 4.53 1.57 -2.03
C LEU A 108 4.75 2.94 -1.38
N VAL A 109 4.70 4.02 -2.18
CA VAL A 109 4.91 5.39 -1.71
C VAL A 109 3.72 6.26 -2.13
N PHE A 110 3.02 6.84 -1.17
CA PHE A 110 1.89 7.74 -1.42
C PHE A 110 2.38 9.04 -2.08
N LYS A 111 1.74 9.44 -3.16
CA LYS A 111 2.06 10.65 -3.94
C LYS A 111 0.99 11.72 -3.81
N LYS A 112 -0.28 11.32 -3.89
CA LYS A 112 -1.43 12.21 -3.79
C LYS A 112 -2.50 11.55 -2.94
N ILE A 113 -3.11 12.34 -2.05
CA ILE A 113 -4.17 11.88 -1.17
C ILE A 113 -5.31 12.88 -1.25
N GLY A 114 -6.51 12.38 -1.50
CA GLY A 114 -7.76 13.14 -1.47
C GLY A 114 -8.71 12.53 -0.43
N THR A 115 -9.42 13.36 0.31
CA THR A 115 -10.50 12.87 1.19
C THR A 115 -11.70 12.48 0.33
N LYS A 116 -12.18 11.25 0.46
CA LYS A 116 -13.36 10.74 -0.25
C LYS A 116 -14.61 10.86 0.62
N SER A 117 -14.52 10.47 1.88
CA SER A 117 -15.57 10.60 2.90
C SER A 117 -14.94 10.58 4.28
N ALA A 118 -15.74 10.57 5.34
CA ALA A 118 -15.22 10.42 6.70
C ALA A 118 -14.34 9.17 6.80
N ASN A 119 -13.09 9.35 7.23
CA ASN A 119 -12.08 8.29 7.42
C ASN A 119 -11.68 7.50 6.14
N VAL A 120 -12.19 7.86 4.96
CA VAL A 120 -11.83 7.23 3.68
C VAL A 120 -11.08 8.23 2.80
N TYR A 121 -9.92 7.79 2.31
CA TYR A 121 -9.04 8.58 1.45
C TYR A 121 -8.80 7.86 0.14
N THR A 122 -8.90 8.58 -0.98
CA THR A 122 -8.41 8.09 -2.28
C THR A 122 -6.95 8.45 -2.41
N VAL A 123 -6.11 7.43 -2.59
CA VAL A 123 -4.65 7.55 -2.68
C VAL A 123 -4.18 7.23 -4.08
N THR A 124 -3.36 8.11 -4.65
CA THR A 124 -2.48 7.77 -5.78
C THR A 124 -1.10 7.48 -5.22
N ALA A 125 -0.54 6.32 -5.51
CA ALA A 125 0.75 5.88 -4.99
C ALA A 125 1.63 5.30 -6.10
N ASP A 126 2.94 5.40 -5.92
CA ASP A 126 3.92 4.67 -6.72
C ASP A 126 4.11 3.28 -6.10
N LEU A 127 3.74 2.23 -6.84
CA LEU A 127 4.00 0.83 -6.49
C LEU A 127 5.18 0.32 -7.32
N THR A 128 6.20 -0.20 -6.64
CA THR A 128 7.38 -0.80 -7.28
C THR A 128 7.39 -2.31 -7.04
N ILE A 129 7.35 -3.09 -8.12
CA ILE A 129 7.48 -4.56 -8.15
C ILE A 129 8.54 -4.91 -9.20
N LYS A 130 9.44 -5.84 -8.91
CA LYS A 130 10.55 -6.23 -9.81
C LYS A 130 11.37 -5.04 -10.33
N GLY A 131 11.57 -4.01 -9.49
CA GLY A 131 12.28 -2.79 -9.89
C GLY A 131 11.51 -1.85 -10.82
N ILE A 132 10.29 -2.21 -11.24
CA ILE A 132 9.43 -1.39 -12.11
C ILE A 132 8.44 -0.62 -11.25
N THR A 133 8.38 0.69 -11.41
CA THR A 133 7.46 1.57 -10.68
C THR A 133 6.29 1.98 -11.58
N LYS A 134 5.07 1.80 -11.09
CA LYS A 134 3.84 2.23 -11.76
C LYS A 134 2.90 2.90 -10.77
N PRO A 135 2.12 3.90 -11.21
CA PRO A 135 1.09 4.49 -10.38
C PRO A 135 -0.08 3.51 -10.17
N VAL A 136 -0.57 3.46 -8.94
CA VAL A 136 -1.80 2.75 -8.55
C VAL A 136 -2.72 3.71 -7.81
N ILE A 137 -4.03 3.49 -7.93
CA ILE A 137 -5.05 4.29 -7.26
C ILE A 137 -5.94 3.35 -6.47
N PHE A 138 -6.15 3.67 -5.20
CA PHE A 138 -7.00 2.88 -4.31
C PHE A 138 -7.58 3.74 -3.19
N ASP A 139 -8.64 3.25 -2.56
CA ASP A 139 -9.18 3.86 -1.36
C ASP A 139 -8.61 3.16 -0.11
N ILE A 140 -8.27 3.95 0.90
CA ILE A 140 -7.84 3.47 2.21
C ILE A 140 -8.77 4.01 3.29
N THR A 141 -9.25 3.13 4.16
CA THR A 141 -10.06 3.49 5.33
C THR A 141 -9.16 3.54 6.56
N VAL A 142 -9.20 4.64 7.31
CA VAL A 142 -8.40 4.84 8.53
C VAL A 142 -9.33 4.97 9.73
N ASN A 143 -9.23 4.05 10.69
CA ASN A 143 -10.05 4.03 11.90
C ASN A 143 -9.16 3.97 13.15
N GLY A 144 -9.01 5.10 13.84
CA GLY A 144 -8.18 5.20 15.03
C GLY A 144 -6.71 4.88 14.75
N ASP A 145 -6.26 3.72 15.17
CA ASP A 145 -4.89 3.22 15.01
C ASP A 145 -4.79 2.04 14.01
N THR A 146 -5.80 1.90 13.14
CA THR A 146 -5.85 0.90 12.08
C THR A 146 -6.12 1.55 10.73
N ALA A 147 -5.65 0.91 9.67
CA ALA A 147 -6.03 1.25 8.32
C ALA A 147 -6.24 -0.03 7.50
N SER A 148 -7.16 0.01 6.54
CA SER A 148 -7.41 -1.11 5.64
C SER A 148 -7.65 -0.66 4.22
N THR A 149 -7.26 -1.50 3.26
CA THR A 149 -7.53 -1.30 1.84
C THR A 149 -7.61 -2.63 1.11
N THR A 150 -8.31 -2.61 -0.02
CA THR A 150 -8.25 -3.66 -1.05
C THR A 150 -7.90 -2.99 -2.36
N LEU A 151 -6.91 -3.52 -3.08
CA LEU A 151 -6.51 -3.01 -4.38
C LEU A 151 -6.21 -4.15 -5.35
N ASN A 152 -6.55 -3.96 -6.62
CA ASN A 152 -6.17 -4.84 -7.71
C ASN A 152 -4.90 -4.32 -8.37
N VAL A 153 -4.00 -5.22 -8.67
CA VAL A 153 -2.71 -4.94 -9.29
C VAL A 153 -2.58 -5.74 -10.58
N ASP A 154 -2.42 -5.05 -11.69
CA ASP A 154 -2.10 -5.65 -12.99
C ASP A 154 -0.62 -6.02 -13.02
N ARG A 155 -0.34 -7.34 -12.91
CA ARG A 155 1.01 -7.90 -12.87
C ARG A 155 1.79 -7.68 -14.16
N THR A 156 1.11 -7.55 -15.28
CA THR A 156 1.75 -7.39 -16.59
C THR A 156 2.48 -6.05 -16.73
N LYS A 157 2.03 -5.02 -15.98
CA LYS A 157 2.71 -3.72 -15.89
C LYS A 157 4.08 -3.79 -15.21
N TYR A 158 4.37 -4.90 -14.52
CA TYR A 158 5.62 -5.17 -13.81
C TYR A 158 6.44 -6.30 -14.47
N ASP A 159 6.21 -6.52 -15.76
CA ASP A 159 6.88 -7.56 -16.58
C ASP A 159 6.66 -9.00 -16.07
N ILE A 160 5.51 -9.25 -15.44
CA ILE A 160 5.06 -10.60 -15.04
C ILE A 160 4.01 -11.05 -16.04
N LYS A 161 4.46 -11.65 -17.16
CA LYS A 161 3.62 -12.01 -18.31
C LYS A 161 3.25 -13.48 -18.37
N TYR A 162 3.81 -14.31 -17.48
CA TYR A 162 3.61 -15.78 -17.51
C TYR A 162 2.12 -16.13 -17.61
N ASN A 163 1.76 -16.91 -18.64
CA ASN A 163 0.39 -17.34 -18.93
C ASN A 163 -0.66 -16.21 -18.92
N SER A 164 -0.30 -14.99 -19.33
CA SER A 164 -1.25 -13.88 -19.52
C SER A 164 -1.94 -13.98 -20.88
N LYS A 165 -3.27 -13.92 -20.90
CA LYS A 165 -4.05 -13.85 -22.16
C LYS A 165 -3.74 -12.59 -22.96
N SER A 166 -3.31 -11.53 -22.32
CA SER A 166 -2.96 -10.27 -23.00
C SER A 166 -1.66 -10.39 -23.83
N PHE A 167 -0.85 -11.42 -23.59
CA PHE A 167 0.43 -11.65 -24.28
C PHE A 167 0.48 -12.96 -25.06
N PHE A 168 -0.41 -13.92 -24.79
CA PHE A 168 -0.39 -15.24 -25.41
C PHE A 168 -1.82 -15.67 -25.79
N GLU A 169 -2.12 -15.73 -27.08
CA GLU A 169 -3.48 -15.98 -27.59
C GLU A 169 -3.99 -17.42 -27.37
N SER A 170 -3.11 -18.42 -27.29
CA SER A 170 -3.47 -19.84 -27.31
C SER A 170 -3.25 -20.58 -25.99
N ILE A 171 -3.37 -19.90 -24.84
CA ILE A 171 -3.08 -20.51 -23.53
C ILE A 171 -4.23 -21.38 -23.00
N GLY A 172 -5.46 -21.15 -23.47
CA GLY A 172 -6.65 -21.90 -23.03
C GLY A 172 -6.84 -21.85 -21.50
N ASP A 173 -7.07 -23.01 -20.91
CA ASP A 173 -7.34 -23.17 -19.46
C ASP A 173 -6.12 -22.92 -18.57
N LYS A 174 -4.92 -22.78 -19.14
CA LYS A 174 -3.70 -22.43 -18.38
C LYS A 174 -3.59 -20.94 -18.07
N ALA A 175 -4.50 -20.12 -18.61
CA ALA A 175 -4.43 -18.68 -18.46
C ALA A 175 -4.60 -18.25 -17.00
N ILE A 176 -3.70 -17.36 -16.58
CA ILE A 176 -3.73 -16.67 -15.29
C ILE A 176 -4.21 -15.24 -15.55
N TYR A 177 -5.18 -14.76 -14.79
CA TYR A 177 -5.66 -13.39 -14.93
C TYR A 177 -4.53 -12.39 -14.66
N ASP A 178 -4.58 -11.27 -15.36
CA ASP A 178 -3.53 -10.26 -15.28
C ASP A 178 -3.59 -9.49 -13.97
N GLU A 179 -4.76 -9.40 -13.36
CA GLU A 179 -4.94 -8.76 -12.07
C GLU A 179 -4.92 -9.78 -10.92
N PHE A 180 -4.26 -9.39 -9.83
CA PHE A 180 -4.36 -10.02 -8.53
C PHE A 180 -4.84 -9.00 -7.49
N GLU A 181 -5.59 -9.48 -6.50
CA GLU A 181 -6.09 -8.67 -5.40
C GLU A 181 -5.13 -8.69 -4.21
N LEU A 182 -4.93 -7.53 -3.60
CA LEU A 182 -4.27 -7.39 -2.31
C LEU A 182 -5.27 -6.85 -1.28
N LYS A 183 -5.45 -7.59 -0.17
CA LYS A 183 -6.19 -7.14 1.01
C LYS A 183 -5.20 -6.83 2.12
N VAL A 184 -5.13 -5.56 2.52
CA VAL A 184 -4.15 -5.06 3.47
C VAL A 184 -4.85 -4.55 4.73
N ASN A 185 -4.38 -5.00 5.90
CA ASN A 185 -4.79 -4.47 7.20
C ASN A 185 -3.54 -4.03 7.95
N LEU A 186 -3.55 -2.80 8.41
CA LEU A 186 -2.45 -2.17 9.11
C LEU A 186 -2.85 -1.81 10.54
N LYS A 187 -1.91 -1.99 11.48
CA LYS A 187 -1.95 -1.47 12.85
C LYS A 187 -0.79 -0.51 13.05
N PHE A 188 -1.04 0.69 13.68
CA PHE A 188 0.00 1.71 13.90
C PHE A 188 -0.22 2.54 15.16
#